data_66ea98c3855bc7f8a8ab06602de9ca39
#
_entry.id   66ea98c3855bc7f8a8ab06602de9ca39
#
_cell.length_a   1.000
_cell.length_b   1.000
_cell.length_c   1.000
_cell.angle_alpha   90.00
_cell.angle_beta   90.00
_cell.angle_gamma   90.00
#
_symmetry.space_group_name_H-M   'P 1'
#
loop_
_entity.id
_entity.type
_entity.pdbx_description
1 polymer ?
#
loop_
_entity_poly.entity_id
_entity_poly.type
_entity_poly.pdbx_seq_one_letter_code
_entity_poly.pdbx_strand_id
1 'polypeptide(L)'
;GNKAHSLVDIGTGAGLPGILLAIGGCKNVYLVEKQAKKCDFLNRVNNKLELDMHILNLRIEDIDDNQFDYVVSRAFAKLNKIISITKNITHKKSKYILLKGKTFLDEIKSVNKKRFNINYIDSITSPDSKIIELSYK
;
A
#
# COMPACT_ATOMS: atom_id res chain seq x y z
N GLY A 1 -21.83 -9.79 -9.08
CA GLY A 1 -20.68 -10.66 -9.15
C GLY A 1 -19.53 -10.19 -8.29
N ASN A 2 -18.89 -11.13 -7.64
CA ASN A 2 -17.79 -10.83 -6.75
C ASN A 2 -16.54 -10.54 -7.56
N LYS A 3 -16.31 -9.28 -7.86
CA LYS A 3 -15.03 -8.84 -8.41
C LYS A 3 -13.99 -8.91 -7.30
N ALA A 4 -12.88 -9.61 -7.56
CA ALA A 4 -11.77 -9.59 -6.64
C ALA A 4 -11.25 -8.15 -6.51
N HIS A 5 -11.02 -7.71 -5.28
CA HIS A 5 -10.46 -6.39 -5.03
C HIS A 5 -9.01 -6.32 -5.48
N SER A 6 -8.62 -5.16 -5.99
CA SER A 6 -7.23 -4.89 -6.34
C SER A 6 -6.50 -4.22 -5.20
N LEU A 7 -5.23 -4.56 -5.04
CA LEU A 7 -4.39 -4.04 -3.97
C LEU A 7 -3.04 -3.61 -4.56
N VAL A 8 -2.60 -2.42 -4.18
CA VAL A 8 -1.28 -1.95 -4.57
C VAL A 8 -0.41 -1.70 -3.35
N ASP A 9 0.78 -2.27 -3.36
CA ASP A 9 1.83 -2.00 -2.38
C ASP A 9 2.76 -0.96 -2.99
N ILE A 10 2.70 0.24 -2.45
CA ILE A 10 3.46 1.37 -2.98
C ILE A 10 4.83 1.47 -2.29
N GLY A 11 5.89 1.65 -3.10
CA GLY A 11 7.25 1.72 -2.56
C GLY A 11 7.66 0.42 -1.88
N THR A 12 7.35 -0.71 -2.51
CA THR A 12 7.42 -2.04 -1.89
C THR A 12 8.84 -2.47 -1.50
N GLY A 13 9.87 -1.97 -2.16
CA GLY A 13 11.26 -2.36 -1.89
C GLY A 13 11.47 -3.86 -2.04
N ALA A 14 11.70 -4.56 -0.93
CA ALA A 14 11.89 -6.01 -0.91
C ALA A 14 10.58 -6.81 -1.05
N GLY A 15 9.45 -6.14 -1.28
CA GLY A 15 8.18 -6.80 -1.56
C GLY A 15 7.24 -6.94 -0.36
N LEU A 16 7.52 -6.28 0.75
CA LEU A 16 6.69 -6.37 1.94
C LEU A 16 5.86 -5.09 2.12
N PRO A 17 4.57 -5.16 2.48
CA PRO A 17 3.84 -6.39 2.82
C PRO A 17 3.23 -7.15 1.63
N GLY A 18 3.35 -6.64 0.40
CA GLY A 18 2.65 -7.18 -0.76
C GLY A 18 2.87 -8.67 -1.01
N ILE A 19 4.12 -9.14 -0.94
CA ILE A 19 4.44 -10.56 -1.14
C ILE A 19 3.71 -11.43 -0.10
N LEU A 20 3.72 -11.02 1.17
CA LEU A 20 3.07 -11.78 2.23
C LEU A 20 1.55 -11.85 2.01
N LEU A 21 0.96 -10.77 1.52
CA LEU A 21 -0.46 -10.74 1.21
C LEU A 21 -0.79 -11.69 0.05
N ALA A 22 0.05 -11.74 -0.97
CA ALA A 22 -0.13 -12.66 -2.09
C ALA A 22 0.02 -14.12 -1.63
N ILE A 23 1.01 -14.42 -0.80
CA ILE A 23 1.18 -15.76 -0.21
C ILE A 23 -0.04 -16.16 0.61
N GLY A 24 -0.63 -15.20 1.32
CA GLY A 24 -1.84 -15.40 2.13
C GLY A 24 -3.12 -15.54 1.33
N GLY A 25 -3.07 -15.45 0.01
CA GLY A 25 -4.21 -15.68 -0.86
C GLY A 25 -4.85 -14.44 -1.46
N CYS A 26 -4.32 -13.23 -1.20
CA CYS A 26 -4.82 -12.04 -1.87
C CYS A 26 -4.53 -12.13 -3.38
N LYS A 27 -5.55 -11.86 -4.17
CA LYS A 27 -5.45 -11.82 -5.63
C LYS A 27 -5.33 -10.37 -6.09
N ASN A 28 -4.90 -10.18 -7.33
CA ASN A 28 -4.73 -8.84 -7.91
C ASN A 28 -3.82 -7.94 -7.07
N VAL A 29 -2.68 -8.50 -6.65
CA VAL A 29 -1.65 -7.76 -5.90
C VAL A 29 -0.70 -7.11 -6.88
N TYR A 30 -0.56 -5.80 -6.77
CA TYR A 30 0.37 -4.99 -7.55
C TYR A 30 1.49 -4.50 -6.65
N LEU A 31 2.73 -4.65 -7.09
CA LEU A 31 3.91 -4.15 -6.38
C LEU A 31 4.52 -3.04 -7.23
N VAL A 32 4.66 -1.85 -6.66
CA VAL A 32 5.22 -0.70 -7.37
C VAL A 32 6.61 -0.41 -6.82
N GLU A 33 7.59 -0.43 -7.71
CA GLU A 33 8.98 -0.22 -7.35
C GLU A 33 9.71 0.48 -8.50
N LYS A 34 10.38 1.60 -8.21
CA LYS A 34 11.07 2.38 -9.23
C LYS A 34 12.44 1.83 -9.61
N GLN A 35 13.07 1.03 -8.74
CA GLN A 35 14.42 0.51 -8.98
C GLN A 35 14.36 -0.83 -9.71
N ALA A 36 14.98 -0.88 -10.90
CA ALA A 36 14.96 -2.06 -11.76
C ALA A 36 15.52 -3.32 -11.06
N LYS A 37 16.61 -3.18 -10.30
CA LYS A 37 17.20 -4.33 -9.58
C LYS A 37 16.23 -4.93 -8.58
N LYS A 38 15.47 -4.11 -7.86
CA LYS A 38 14.46 -4.59 -6.92
C LYS A 38 13.32 -5.27 -7.65
N CYS A 39 12.91 -4.73 -8.80
CA CYS A 39 11.89 -5.37 -9.63
C CYS A 39 12.34 -6.73 -10.13
N ASP A 40 13.60 -6.88 -10.53
CA ASP A 40 14.16 -8.18 -10.94
C ASP A 40 14.05 -9.21 -9.82
N PHE A 41 14.36 -8.82 -8.60
CA PHE A 41 14.20 -9.68 -7.43
C PHE A 41 12.73 -10.06 -7.22
N LEU A 42 11.82 -9.08 -7.29
CA LEU A 42 10.39 -9.33 -7.12
C LEU A 42 9.84 -10.27 -8.20
N ASN A 43 10.29 -10.10 -9.44
CA ASN A 43 9.89 -11.01 -10.53
C ASN A 43 10.38 -12.43 -10.29
N ARG A 44 11.60 -12.61 -9.78
CA ARG A 44 12.11 -13.94 -9.42
C ARG A 44 11.29 -14.59 -8.31
N VAL A 45 10.92 -13.84 -7.29
CA VAL A 45 10.05 -14.33 -6.21
C VAL A 45 8.69 -14.73 -6.75
N ASN A 46 8.11 -13.86 -7.58
CA ASN A 46 6.81 -14.09 -8.19
C ASN A 46 6.78 -15.39 -8.99
N ASN A 47 7.79 -15.59 -9.82
CA ASN A 47 7.90 -16.80 -10.64
C ASN A 47 8.16 -18.05 -9.80
N LYS A 48 9.09 -17.96 -8.86
CA LYS A 48 9.47 -19.11 -8.03
C LYS A 48 8.35 -19.60 -7.14
N LEU A 49 7.56 -18.67 -6.59
CA LEU A 49 6.45 -18.99 -5.68
C LEU A 49 5.10 -19.05 -6.41
N GLU A 50 5.08 -18.80 -7.70
CA GLU A 50 3.87 -18.84 -8.55
C GLU A 50 2.73 -18.00 -7.97
N LEU A 51 3.03 -16.72 -7.61
CA LEU A 51 2.11 -15.87 -6.90
C LEU A 51 1.17 -15.05 -7.80
N ASP A 52 1.48 -14.96 -9.08
CA ASP A 52 0.67 -14.20 -10.06
C ASP A 52 0.48 -12.73 -9.67
N MET A 53 1.53 -12.12 -9.11
CA MET A 53 1.53 -10.68 -8.80
C MET A 53 1.88 -9.87 -10.06
N HIS A 54 1.48 -8.60 -10.05
CA HIS A 54 1.84 -7.63 -11.08
C HIS A 54 2.94 -6.71 -10.54
N ILE A 55 4.12 -6.77 -11.12
CA ILE A 55 5.24 -5.93 -10.70
C ILE A 55 5.39 -4.77 -11.68
N LEU A 56 5.25 -3.54 -11.17
CA LEU A 56 5.31 -2.32 -11.94
C LEU A 56 6.61 -1.59 -11.63
N ASN A 57 7.51 -1.55 -12.62
CA ASN A 57 8.76 -0.80 -12.52
C ASN A 57 8.51 0.66 -12.89
N LEU A 58 7.83 1.36 -12.02
CA LEU A 58 7.38 2.73 -12.22
C LEU A 58 7.50 3.52 -10.92
N ARG A 59 7.45 4.83 -11.05
CA ARG A 59 7.11 5.71 -9.95
C ARG A 59 5.59 5.68 -9.75
N ILE A 60 5.15 5.84 -8.51
CA ILE A 60 3.70 5.83 -8.19
C ILE A 60 2.95 6.86 -9.02
N GLU A 61 3.53 8.04 -9.20
CA GLU A 61 2.92 9.14 -9.94
C GLU A 61 2.73 8.84 -11.44
N ASP A 62 3.46 7.85 -11.95
CA ASP A 62 3.42 7.47 -13.38
C ASP A 62 2.45 6.32 -13.67
N ILE A 63 1.70 5.87 -12.68
CA ILE A 63 0.67 4.84 -12.88
C ILE A 63 -0.55 5.49 -13.53
N ASP A 64 -0.92 4.99 -14.71
CA ASP A 64 -2.08 5.45 -15.45
C ASP A 64 -3.23 4.44 -15.39
N ASP A 65 -4.46 4.96 -15.44
CA ASP A 65 -5.70 4.19 -15.69
C ASP A 65 -6.01 3.06 -14.71
N ASN A 66 -5.32 2.98 -13.58
CA ASN A 66 -5.61 2.00 -12.54
C ASN A 66 -6.20 2.70 -11.31
N GLN A 67 -7.29 2.15 -10.80
CA GLN A 67 -7.84 2.57 -9.51
C GLN A 67 -7.88 1.35 -8.60
N PHE A 68 -7.13 1.41 -7.50
CA PHE A 68 -7.00 0.29 -6.58
C PHE A 68 -7.99 0.40 -5.45
N ASP A 69 -8.50 -0.74 -5.01
CA ASP A 69 -9.41 -0.81 -3.86
C ASP A 69 -8.66 -0.65 -2.54
N TYR A 70 -7.40 -1.12 -2.50
CA TYR A 70 -6.54 -1.01 -1.31
C TYR A 70 -5.18 -0.48 -1.68
N VAL A 71 -4.70 0.47 -0.90
CA VAL A 71 -3.32 0.96 -0.95
C VAL A 71 -2.66 0.53 0.35
N VAL A 72 -1.63 -0.28 0.25
CA VAL A 72 -0.86 -0.72 1.42
C VAL A 72 0.57 -0.21 1.31
N SER A 73 1.18 0.05 2.45
CA SER A 73 2.56 0.51 2.47
C SER A 73 3.16 0.36 3.86
N ARG A 74 4.47 0.09 3.89
CA ARG A 74 5.27 0.41 5.06
C ARG A 74 5.63 1.89 4.99
N ALA A 75 5.79 2.50 6.14
CA ALA A 75 5.96 3.94 6.34
C ALA A 75 7.15 4.57 5.60
N PHE A 76 7.05 4.77 4.28
CA PHE A 76 8.10 5.41 3.50
C PHE A 76 7.96 6.93 3.43
N ALA A 77 6.77 7.46 3.75
CA ALA A 77 6.48 8.89 3.64
C ALA A 77 5.37 9.28 4.63
N LYS A 78 5.19 10.58 4.83
CA LYS A 78 4.11 11.11 5.67
C LYS A 78 2.74 10.82 5.04
N LEU A 79 1.71 10.67 5.88
CA LEU A 79 0.35 10.32 5.43
C LEU A 79 -0.18 11.26 4.35
N ASN A 80 -0.03 12.57 4.53
CA ASN A 80 -0.51 13.54 3.53
C ASN A 80 0.20 13.38 2.18
N LYS A 81 1.48 13.04 2.19
CA LYS A 81 2.21 12.77 0.95
C LYS A 81 1.69 11.52 0.27
N ILE A 82 1.48 10.44 1.03
CA ILE A 82 0.94 9.19 0.49
C ILE A 82 -0.41 9.45 -0.15
N ILE A 83 -1.29 10.18 0.53
CA ILE A 83 -2.62 10.54 0.00
C ILE A 83 -2.46 11.34 -1.31
N SER A 84 -1.58 12.33 -1.32
CA SER A 84 -1.36 13.20 -2.48
C SER A 84 -0.88 12.43 -3.71
N ILE A 85 0.13 11.56 -3.55
CA ILE A 85 0.71 10.84 -4.69
C ILE A 85 -0.16 9.69 -5.19
N THR A 86 -1.16 9.28 -4.42
CA THR A 86 -2.04 8.16 -4.78
C THR A 86 -3.45 8.58 -5.16
N LYS A 87 -3.75 9.87 -5.15
CA LYS A 87 -5.13 10.32 -5.40
C LYS A 87 -5.66 9.89 -6.79
N ASN A 88 -4.78 9.78 -7.79
CA ASN A 88 -5.17 9.39 -9.14
C ASN A 88 -5.34 7.87 -9.32
N ILE A 89 -4.91 7.09 -8.34
CA ILE A 89 -4.99 5.63 -8.38
C ILE A 89 -5.95 5.06 -7.33
N THR A 90 -6.73 5.94 -6.70
CA THR A 90 -7.75 5.56 -5.72
C THR A 90 -9.11 6.09 -6.15
N HIS A 91 -10.16 5.54 -5.56
CA HIS A 91 -11.56 5.96 -5.75
C HIS A 91 -12.22 6.15 -4.38
N LYS A 92 -13.49 6.56 -4.38
CA LYS A 92 -14.22 6.91 -3.15
C LYS A 92 -14.30 5.78 -2.12
N LYS A 93 -14.25 4.52 -2.57
CA LYS A 93 -14.35 3.35 -1.71
C LYS A 93 -13.00 2.76 -1.34
N SER A 94 -11.92 3.33 -1.85
CA SER A 94 -10.56 2.85 -1.56
C SER A 94 -10.22 3.00 -0.09
N LYS A 95 -9.43 2.06 0.41
CA LYS A 95 -8.90 2.09 1.77
C LYS A 95 -7.39 2.06 1.74
N TYR A 96 -6.79 2.79 2.67
CA TYR A 96 -5.36 2.75 2.94
C TYR A 96 -5.11 1.90 4.16
N ILE A 97 -4.14 0.99 4.06
CA ILE A 97 -3.67 0.21 5.21
C ILE A 97 -2.17 0.43 5.30
N LEU A 98 -1.77 1.22 6.29
CA LEU A 98 -0.43 1.75 6.39
C LEU A 98 0.22 1.34 7.70
N LEU A 99 1.45 0.83 7.62
CA LEU A 99 2.24 0.47 8.79
C LEU A 99 3.12 1.67 9.15
N LYS A 100 2.90 2.22 10.33
CA LYS A 100 3.58 3.44 10.79
C LYS A 100 4.29 3.21 12.11
N GLY A 101 5.36 3.98 12.33
CA GLY A 101 6.14 3.98 13.56
C GLY A 101 5.80 5.14 14.49
N LYS A 102 6.81 5.62 15.23
CA LYS A 102 6.68 6.56 16.35
C LYS A 102 5.96 7.88 16.03
N THR A 103 6.05 8.36 14.80
CA THR A 103 5.51 9.68 14.43
C THR A 103 4.05 9.65 14.01
N PHE A 104 3.37 8.51 14.16
CA PHE A 104 2.03 8.33 13.61
C PHE A 104 1.00 9.32 14.16
N LEU A 105 1.09 9.69 15.45
CA LEU A 105 0.14 10.62 16.06
C LEU A 105 0.21 12.01 15.44
N ASP A 106 1.43 12.50 15.21
CA ASP A 106 1.63 13.80 14.57
C ASP A 106 1.13 13.80 13.13
N GLU A 107 1.36 12.71 12.42
CA GLU A 107 0.90 12.55 11.04
C GLU A 107 -0.64 12.49 10.97
N ILE A 108 -1.28 11.78 11.90
CA ILE A 108 -2.74 11.70 11.98
C ILE A 108 -3.35 13.09 12.19
N LYS A 109 -2.74 13.92 13.03
CA LYS A 109 -3.22 15.28 13.28
C LYS A 109 -3.24 16.13 12.03
N SER A 110 -2.33 15.88 11.09
CA SER A 110 -2.21 16.65 9.84
C SER A 110 -3.22 16.22 8.77
N VAL A 111 -3.85 15.06 8.92
CA VAL A 111 -4.83 14.56 7.95
C VAL A 111 -6.16 15.27 8.10
N ASN A 112 -6.77 15.65 6.98
CA ASN A 112 -8.07 16.34 6.98
C ASN A 112 -9.20 15.37 7.34
N LYS A 113 -9.69 15.48 8.59
CA LYS A 113 -10.73 14.60 9.14
C LYS A 113 -12.11 14.84 8.55
N LYS A 114 -12.29 15.93 7.79
CA LYS A 114 -13.52 16.15 7.03
C LYS A 114 -13.59 15.27 5.79
N ARG A 115 -12.42 14.85 5.27
CA ARG A 115 -12.31 14.03 4.06
C ARG A 115 -12.05 12.55 4.34
N PHE A 116 -11.49 12.23 5.51
CA PHE A 116 -11.04 10.87 5.83
C PHE A 116 -11.55 10.40 7.16
N ASN A 117 -11.94 9.13 7.20
CA ASN A 117 -12.09 8.35 8.43
C ASN A 117 -10.73 7.74 8.75
N ILE A 118 -10.34 7.77 10.03
CA ILE A 118 -9.04 7.27 10.48
C ILE A 118 -9.27 6.31 11.64
N ASN A 119 -8.79 5.08 11.48
CA ASN A 119 -8.72 4.10 12.56
C ASN A 119 -7.29 3.60 12.67
N TYR A 120 -6.89 3.20 13.86
CA TYR A 120 -5.59 2.56 14.02
C TYR A 120 -5.63 1.52 15.14
N ILE A 121 -4.74 0.53 15.02
CA ILE A 121 -4.53 -0.50 16.03
C ILE A 121 -3.05 -0.65 16.32
N ASP A 122 -2.73 -1.14 17.52
CA ASP A 122 -1.36 -1.43 17.90
C ASP A 122 -0.83 -2.64 17.14
N SER A 123 0.43 -2.55 16.72
CA SER A 123 1.14 -3.70 16.18
C SER A 123 1.59 -4.61 17.33
N ILE A 124 1.51 -5.91 17.12
CA ILE A 124 1.99 -6.88 18.11
C ILE A 124 3.52 -6.97 18.17
N THR A 125 4.21 -6.44 17.18
CA THR A 125 5.68 -6.55 17.07
C THR A 125 6.43 -5.46 17.81
N SER A 126 5.80 -4.31 18.04
CA SER A 126 6.42 -3.17 18.72
C SER A 126 5.35 -2.24 19.27
N PRO A 127 5.54 -1.71 20.51
CA PRO A 127 4.59 -0.75 21.08
C PRO A 127 4.52 0.57 20.30
N ASP A 128 5.58 0.89 19.53
CA ASP A 128 5.64 2.12 18.75
C ASP A 128 5.07 1.97 17.34
N SER A 129 4.77 0.75 16.92
CA SER A 129 4.25 0.48 15.57
C SER A 129 2.74 0.41 15.57
N LYS A 130 2.13 1.04 14.56
CA LYS A 130 0.68 1.08 14.40
C LYS A 130 0.31 0.67 12.97
N ILE A 131 -0.85 0.05 12.87
CA ILE A 131 -1.50 -0.18 11.58
C ILE A 131 -2.62 0.86 11.48
N ILE A 132 -2.52 1.72 10.48
CA ILE A 132 -3.48 2.81 10.27
C ILE A 132 -4.36 2.46 9.08
N GLU A 133 -5.67 2.55 9.28
CA GLU A 133 -6.65 2.46 8.21
C GLU A 133 -7.20 3.86 7.91
N LEU A 134 -7.08 4.29 6.66
CA LEU A 134 -7.73 5.51 6.16
C LEU A 134 -8.77 5.11 5.12
N SER A 135 -9.92 5.77 5.18
CA SER A 135 -10.92 5.65 4.13
C SER A 135 -11.53 7.02 3.84
N TYR A 136 -11.94 7.25 2.59
CA TYR A 136 -12.62 8.49 2.22
C TYR A 136 -13.99 8.55 2.87
N LYS A 137 -14.36 9.73 3.32
CA LYS A 137 -15.73 10.00 3.80
C LYS A 137 -16.71 10.14 2.65
#